data_20f584e8ca2e8edd833494d4df6aae7a
#
_entry.id   20f584e8ca2e8edd833494d4df6aae7a
#
_cell.length_a   1.000
_cell.length_b   1.000
_cell.length_c   1.000
_cell.angle_alpha   90.00
_cell.angle_beta   90.00
_cell.angle_gamma   90.00
#
_symmetry.space_group_name_H-M   'P 1'
#
loop_
_entity.id
_entity.type
_entity.pdbx_description
1 polymer ?
#
loop_
_entity_poly.entity_id
_entity_poly.type
_entity_poly.pdbx_seq_one_letter_code
_entity_poly.pdbx_strand_id
1 'polypeptide(L)'
;MHYAATVLDLVGNTPLVKLNSVTEGIQATVLAKIEYLNPGGSSKDRIATRIIDAAEREGKLAPGGTIVEPTSGNTGIGLALVAQQRGYKCVFVCPDKVSEDKRNVLKAYGAEVVVCPTNVAPEDPRSYYNVSDRLARELPGAFKPDQYSNPNGPISHYESTGPEIWRDTEGGITHFVAGVGTGGTISGVAKYLKEQNPGVRIIGADPEGSVYSGGTGQPYLVEGVGEDFWPTAYDASLVDEIIASSDAESFEFTRRLAREEGLLVGGSSGLAIASGLKAARDLGPDDVMVILLPDGGRGYLGKVFSDTWMDRHGFGAAGSERTVADVLGPVDAAALPHVRPGSTVAEAVAALRAADASALPVLKADTPVVLGEVAGTVTERALADALLAGDVTPADPIDDLLGDVLPLVGLAQPLDVARDALADTGAALVLEQGKPVALLTRGALVRALAS
;
A
#
# COMPACT_ATOMS: atom_id res chain seq x y z
N MET A 1 8.60 12.55 -40.59
CA MET A 1 9.26 12.24 -39.30
C MET A 1 8.28 11.50 -38.42
N HIS A 2 8.71 10.49 -37.73
CA HIS A 2 7.87 9.76 -36.78
C HIS A 2 8.22 10.25 -35.35
N TYR A 3 7.28 10.91 -34.66
CA TYR A 3 7.45 11.41 -33.29
C TYR A 3 6.07 11.57 -32.62
N ALA A 4 6.05 11.47 -31.29
CA ALA A 4 4.87 11.80 -30.50
C ALA A 4 4.71 13.33 -30.41
N ALA A 5 3.51 13.85 -30.55
CA ALA A 5 3.26 15.28 -30.46
C ALA A 5 3.37 15.78 -29.00
N THR A 6 2.94 14.94 -28.08
CA THR A 6 3.02 15.18 -26.63
C THR A 6 3.45 13.91 -25.88
N VAL A 7 3.84 14.03 -24.64
CA VAL A 7 4.13 12.88 -23.79
C VAL A 7 2.90 11.98 -23.56
N LEU A 8 1.69 12.53 -23.68
CA LEU A 8 0.44 11.78 -23.54
C LEU A 8 0.23 10.77 -24.66
N ASP A 9 0.80 11.00 -25.85
CA ASP A 9 0.74 10.06 -26.97
C ASP A 9 1.54 8.77 -26.71
N LEU A 10 2.34 8.75 -25.65
CA LEU A 10 3.11 7.59 -25.21
C LEU A 10 2.35 6.72 -24.19
N VAL A 11 1.18 7.13 -23.76
CA VAL A 11 0.36 6.36 -22.80
C VAL A 11 -0.20 5.14 -23.52
N GLY A 12 -0.01 3.97 -22.93
CA GLY A 12 -0.47 2.71 -23.49
C GLY A 12 0.56 2.03 -24.39
N ASN A 13 0.10 1.01 -25.13
CA ASN A 13 0.95 0.12 -25.94
C ASN A 13 2.17 -0.44 -25.18
N THR A 14 1.96 -0.73 -23.91
CA THR A 14 2.99 -1.31 -23.05
C THR A 14 3.25 -2.77 -23.45
N PRO A 15 4.51 -3.25 -23.39
CA PRO A 15 4.84 -4.59 -23.88
C PRO A 15 4.41 -5.70 -22.92
N LEU A 16 4.33 -6.92 -23.49
CA LEU A 16 4.37 -8.18 -22.76
C LEU A 16 5.81 -8.68 -22.69
N VAL A 17 6.23 -9.17 -21.51
CA VAL A 17 7.52 -9.82 -21.29
C VAL A 17 7.30 -11.21 -20.73
N LYS A 18 7.90 -12.24 -21.34
CA LYS A 18 7.85 -13.60 -20.79
C LYS A 18 8.70 -13.68 -19.54
N LEU A 19 8.10 -14.22 -18.47
CA LEU A 19 8.82 -14.55 -17.24
C LEU A 19 9.47 -15.93 -17.36
N ASN A 20 10.65 -16.10 -16.83
CA ASN A 20 11.45 -17.31 -16.98
C ASN A 20 11.91 -17.87 -15.64
N SER A 21 12.72 -17.13 -14.89
CA SER A 21 13.33 -17.62 -13.65
C SER A 21 12.31 -17.76 -12.51
N VAL A 22 11.46 -16.76 -12.32
CA VAL A 22 10.44 -16.80 -11.25
C VAL A 22 9.32 -17.80 -11.53
N THR A 23 9.22 -18.30 -12.76
CA THR A 23 8.22 -19.29 -13.22
C THR A 23 8.79 -20.69 -13.35
N GLU A 24 9.96 -20.98 -12.80
CA GLU A 24 10.56 -22.31 -12.83
C GLU A 24 9.58 -23.35 -12.27
N GLY A 25 9.36 -24.44 -13.04
CA GLY A 25 8.40 -25.50 -12.69
C GLY A 25 6.96 -25.26 -13.15
N ILE A 26 6.61 -24.06 -13.65
CA ILE A 26 5.30 -23.77 -14.27
C ILE A 26 5.34 -24.18 -15.74
N GLN A 27 4.32 -24.94 -16.20
CA GLN A 27 4.24 -25.42 -17.58
C GLN A 27 3.63 -24.38 -18.52
N ALA A 28 2.73 -23.54 -18.02
CA ALA A 28 2.07 -22.48 -18.79
C ALA A 28 3.05 -21.39 -19.23
N THR A 29 2.72 -20.70 -20.31
CA THR A 29 3.41 -19.47 -20.69
C THR A 29 2.93 -18.32 -19.82
N VAL A 30 3.81 -17.76 -18.99
CA VAL A 30 3.49 -16.63 -18.10
C VAL A 30 4.12 -15.36 -18.64
N LEU A 31 3.29 -14.36 -18.93
CA LEU A 31 3.65 -13.07 -19.49
C LEU A 31 3.35 -11.94 -18.50
N ALA A 32 4.26 -11.00 -18.37
CA ALA A 32 4.09 -9.79 -17.59
C ALA A 32 3.68 -8.61 -18.47
N LYS A 33 2.56 -7.94 -18.20
CA LYS A 33 2.16 -6.67 -18.84
C LYS A 33 2.82 -5.52 -18.10
N ILE A 34 3.75 -4.82 -18.74
CA ILE A 34 4.69 -3.87 -18.10
C ILE A 34 4.12 -2.46 -18.10
N GLU A 35 3.23 -2.14 -17.16
CA GLU A 35 2.55 -0.85 -17.09
C GLU A 35 3.43 0.31 -16.59
N TYR A 36 4.59 0.04 -15.96
CA TYR A 36 5.50 1.11 -15.58
C TYR A 36 6.23 1.78 -16.77
N LEU A 37 6.07 1.27 -17.97
CA LEU A 37 6.58 1.90 -19.18
C LEU A 37 5.65 3.01 -19.71
N ASN A 38 4.50 3.22 -19.13
CA ASN A 38 3.76 4.48 -19.31
C ASN A 38 4.61 5.67 -18.85
N PRO A 39 4.46 6.87 -19.43
CA PRO A 39 5.34 8.02 -19.16
C PRO A 39 5.35 8.50 -17.71
N GLY A 40 4.24 8.39 -16.98
CA GLY A 40 4.15 8.67 -15.53
C GLY A 40 4.58 7.48 -14.66
N GLY A 41 4.92 6.33 -15.27
CA GLY A 41 5.47 5.17 -14.60
C GLY A 41 4.44 4.19 -14.03
N SER A 42 3.18 4.27 -14.45
CA SER A 42 2.14 3.33 -13.98
C SER A 42 0.94 3.19 -14.90
N SER A 43 0.09 2.19 -14.60
CA SER A 43 -1.21 1.99 -15.25
C SER A 43 -2.19 3.16 -15.03
N LYS A 44 -1.93 4.03 -14.05
CA LYS A 44 -2.81 5.15 -13.72
C LYS A 44 -2.74 6.30 -14.74
N ASP A 45 -1.72 6.33 -15.59
CA ASP A 45 -1.65 7.29 -16.69
C ASP A 45 -2.82 7.12 -17.65
N ARG A 46 -3.26 5.87 -17.87
CA ARG A 46 -4.39 5.52 -18.73
C ARG A 46 -5.70 6.09 -18.18
N ILE A 47 -5.97 5.83 -16.89
CA ILE A 47 -7.22 6.32 -16.28
C ILE A 47 -7.24 7.84 -16.15
N ALA A 48 -6.10 8.48 -15.85
CA ALA A 48 -5.98 9.92 -15.76
C ALA A 48 -6.34 10.58 -17.08
N THR A 49 -5.76 10.13 -18.19
CA THR A 49 -6.07 10.64 -19.54
C THR A 49 -7.55 10.50 -19.86
N ARG A 50 -8.12 9.30 -19.65
CA ARG A 50 -9.52 9.00 -20.00
C ARG A 50 -10.53 9.79 -19.15
N ILE A 51 -10.25 9.93 -17.83
CA ILE A 51 -11.12 10.70 -16.93
C ILE A 51 -11.14 12.18 -17.34
N ILE A 52 -9.98 12.75 -17.64
CA ILE A 52 -9.91 14.16 -18.05
C ILE A 52 -10.55 14.37 -19.43
N ASP A 53 -10.33 13.48 -20.40
CA ASP A 53 -11.00 13.53 -21.72
C ASP A 53 -12.53 13.52 -21.57
N ALA A 54 -13.05 12.69 -20.67
CA ALA A 54 -14.49 12.64 -20.39
C ALA A 54 -14.99 13.93 -19.72
N ALA A 55 -14.25 14.44 -18.74
CA ALA A 55 -14.61 15.65 -18.01
C ALA A 55 -14.64 16.89 -18.93
N GLU A 56 -13.68 17.01 -19.85
CA GLU A 56 -13.67 18.07 -20.87
C GLU A 56 -14.87 17.97 -21.82
N ARG A 57 -15.09 16.78 -22.36
CA ARG A 57 -16.20 16.51 -23.30
C ARG A 57 -17.59 16.77 -22.67
N GLU A 58 -17.73 16.46 -21.38
CA GLU A 58 -18.95 16.64 -20.60
C GLU A 58 -19.09 18.06 -20.03
N GLY A 59 -18.10 18.93 -20.24
CA GLY A 59 -18.10 20.31 -19.72
C GLY A 59 -17.91 20.41 -18.20
N LYS A 60 -17.47 19.32 -17.55
CA LYS A 60 -17.21 19.27 -16.09
C LYS A 60 -15.87 19.91 -15.72
N LEU A 61 -14.93 19.96 -16.66
CA LEU A 61 -13.63 20.60 -16.50
C LEU A 61 -13.43 21.58 -17.65
N ALA A 62 -13.44 22.88 -17.33
CA ALA A 62 -13.19 23.96 -18.29
C ALA A 62 -11.69 24.25 -18.44
N PRO A 63 -11.22 24.80 -19.57
CA PRO A 63 -9.84 25.22 -19.75
C PRO A 63 -9.33 26.09 -18.60
N GLY A 64 -8.14 25.76 -18.05
CA GLY A 64 -7.55 26.43 -16.89
C GLY A 64 -8.20 26.08 -15.55
N GLY A 65 -9.12 25.14 -15.50
CA GLY A 65 -9.76 24.62 -14.29
C GLY A 65 -8.77 23.92 -13.34
N THR A 66 -9.27 23.51 -12.19
CA THR A 66 -8.47 22.87 -11.14
C THR A 66 -8.91 21.42 -10.91
N ILE A 67 -7.98 20.49 -10.94
CA ILE A 67 -8.21 19.08 -10.60
C ILE A 67 -7.91 18.91 -9.11
N VAL A 68 -8.88 18.38 -8.35
CA VAL A 68 -8.72 18.11 -6.90
C VAL A 68 -8.94 16.63 -6.66
N GLU A 69 -7.95 15.94 -6.08
CA GLU A 69 -8.07 14.50 -5.80
C GLU A 69 -7.40 14.12 -4.48
N PRO A 70 -8.03 13.24 -3.66
CA PRO A 70 -7.38 12.67 -2.48
C PRO A 70 -6.42 11.56 -2.92
N THR A 71 -5.20 11.92 -3.24
CA THR A 71 -4.19 10.98 -3.74
C THR A 71 -2.77 11.41 -3.44
N SER A 72 -1.91 10.45 -3.21
CA SER A 72 -0.47 10.66 -3.03
C SER A 72 0.38 9.72 -3.91
N GLY A 73 -0.29 8.88 -4.69
CA GLY A 73 0.34 7.83 -5.46
C GLY A 73 0.26 8.04 -6.97
N ASN A 74 0.24 6.92 -7.68
CA ASN A 74 0.29 6.86 -9.14
C ASN A 74 -0.84 7.63 -9.83
N THR A 75 -2.05 7.67 -9.23
CA THR A 75 -3.18 8.45 -9.77
C THR A 75 -2.87 9.94 -9.78
N GLY A 76 -2.28 10.47 -8.70
CA GLY A 76 -1.84 11.87 -8.66
C GLY A 76 -0.79 12.18 -9.71
N ILE A 77 0.16 11.28 -9.95
CA ILE A 77 1.20 11.43 -10.98
C ILE A 77 0.56 11.48 -12.37
N GLY A 78 -0.32 10.52 -12.69
CA GLY A 78 -1.02 10.51 -13.98
C GLY A 78 -1.86 11.76 -14.21
N LEU A 79 -2.62 12.21 -13.20
CA LEU A 79 -3.41 13.45 -13.27
C LEU A 79 -2.52 14.68 -13.44
N ALA A 80 -1.40 14.77 -12.72
CA ALA A 80 -0.46 15.88 -12.83
C ALA A 80 0.18 15.93 -14.22
N LEU A 81 0.51 14.78 -14.80
CA LEU A 81 1.04 14.67 -16.15
C LEU A 81 0.07 15.24 -17.18
N VAL A 82 -1.21 14.84 -17.13
CA VAL A 82 -2.26 15.35 -18.03
C VAL A 82 -2.48 16.83 -17.80
N ALA A 83 -2.57 17.24 -16.54
CA ALA A 83 -2.81 18.64 -16.17
C ALA A 83 -1.72 19.58 -16.70
N GLN A 84 -0.46 19.19 -16.54
CA GLN A 84 0.68 19.94 -17.02
C GLN A 84 0.64 20.13 -18.55
N GLN A 85 0.28 19.08 -19.29
CA GLN A 85 0.21 19.14 -20.75
C GLN A 85 -0.99 19.95 -21.27
N ARG A 86 -2.08 20.06 -20.50
CA ARG A 86 -3.33 20.70 -20.90
C ARG A 86 -3.61 22.05 -20.21
N GLY A 87 -2.69 22.51 -19.35
CA GLY A 87 -2.79 23.80 -18.67
C GLY A 87 -3.80 23.82 -17.53
N TYR A 88 -4.07 22.70 -16.88
CA TYR A 88 -4.86 22.60 -15.64
C TYR A 88 -4.00 22.79 -14.40
N LYS A 89 -4.64 23.22 -13.32
CA LYS A 89 -4.03 23.21 -11.98
C LYS A 89 -4.35 21.88 -11.28
N CYS A 90 -3.47 21.44 -10.40
CA CYS A 90 -3.72 20.28 -9.54
C CYS A 90 -3.58 20.66 -8.08
N VAL A 91 -4.53 20.22 -7.26
CA VAL A 91 -4.48 20.26 -5.81
C VAL A 91 -4.69 18.83 -5.31
N PHE A 92 -3.63 18.21 -4.79
CA PHE A 92 -3.72 16.85 -4.24
C PHE A 92 -3.71 16.89 -2.73
N VAL A 93 -4.63 16.13 -2.14
CA VAL A 93 -4.79 16.04 -0.68
C VAL A 93 -4.28 14.67 -0.24
N CYS A 94 -3.34 14.64 0.67
CA CYS A 94 -2.74 13.40 1.14
C CYS A 94 -2.55 13.37 2.65
N PRO A 95 -2.60 12.19 3.29
CA PRO A 95 -2.31 12.06 4.71
C PRO A 95 -0.82 12.31 5.00
N ASP A 96 -0.50 12.77 6.22
CA ASP A 96 0.85 13.11 6.67
C ASP A 96 1.82 11.92 6.69
N LYS A 97 1.30 10.68 6.82
CA LYS A 97 2.08 9.43 6.72
C LYS A 97 2.72 9.19 5.35
N VAL A 98 2.29 9.92 4.32
CA VAL A 98 2.88 9.82 2.97
C VAL A 98 4.27 10.42 2.98
N SER A 99 5.25 9.68 2.48
CA SER A 99 6.65 10.11 2.45
C SER A 99 6.82 11.44 1.68
N GLU A 100 7.79 12.23 2.10
CA GLU A 100 8.11 13.50 1.45
C GLU A 100 8.50 13.30 -0.02
N ASP A 101 9.23 12.23 -0.34
CA ASP A 101 9.63 11.90 -1.71
C ASP A 101 8.41 11.75 -2.64
N LYS A 102 7.36 11.05 -2.20
CA LYS A 102 6.12 10.91 -2.99
C LYS A 102 5.44 12.27 -3.19
N ARG A 103 5.38 13.09 -2.15
CA ARG A 103 4.83 14.46 -2.24
C ARG A 103 5.66 15.34 -3.17
N ASN A 104 6.99 15.21 -3.15
CA ASN A 104 7.90 15.99 -3.99
C ASN A 104 7.77 15.64 -5.48
N VAL A 105 7.46 14.38 -5.83
CA VAL A 105 7.15 14.02 -7.22
C VAL A 105 5.94 14.81 -7.74
N LEU A 106 4.87 14.89 -6.96
CA LEU A 106 3.67 15.66 -7.34
C LEU A 106 3.98 17.16 -7.49
N LYS A 107 4.74 17.73 -6.55
CA LYS A 107 5.19 19.12 -6.61
C LYS A 107 6.11 19.39 -7.81
N ALA A 108 6.95 18.44 -8.21
CA ALA A 108 7.82 18.56 -9.37
C ALA A 108 7.01 18.69 -10.69
N TYR A 109 5.83 18.08 -10.76
CA TYR A 109 4.87 18.30 -11.85
C TYR A 109 4.08 19.63 -11.73
N GLY A 110 4.32 20.42 -10.69
CA GLY A 110 3.64 21.70 -10.47
C GLY A 110 2.33 21.62 -9.68
N ALA A 111 2.04 20.49 -9.05
CA ALA A 111 0.86 20.34 -8.22
C ALA A 111 1.03 20.99 -6.84
N GLU A 112 -0.03 21.58 -6.32
CA GLU A 112 -0.17 21.92 -4.91
C GLU A 112 -0.49 20.66 -4.12
N VAL A 113 0.17 20.48 -2.95
CA VAL A 113 -0.04 19.32 -2.08
C VAL A 113 -0.49 19.79 -0.71
N VAL A 114 -1.72 19.42 -0.34
CA VAL A 114 -2.32 19.68 0.97
C VAL A 114 -2.15 18.45 1.85
N VAL A 115 -1.51 18.61 3.00
CA VAL A 115 -1.24 17.51 3.95
C VAL A 115 -2.27 17.54 5.07
N CYS A 116 -2.89 16.40 5.33
CA CYS A 116 -3.92 16.23 6.37
C CYS A 116 -3.47 15.20 7.41
N PRO A 117 -3.95 15.30 8.67
CA PRO A 117 -3.61 14.33 9.70
C PRO A 117 -4.17 12.93 9.36
N THR A 118 -3.37 11.90 9.65
CA THR A 118 -3.79 10.50 9.51
C THR A 118 -4.62 10.02 10.71
N ASN A 119 -4.34 10.57 11.91
CA ASN A 119 -4.92 10.12 13.18
C ASN A 119 -6.28 10.77 13.46
N VAL A 120 -7.18 10.79 12.48
CA VAL A 120 -8.54 11.32 12.60
C VAL A 120 -9.53 10.34 12.00
N ALA A 121 -10.76 10.30 12.54
CA ALA A 121 -11.82 9.48 11.99
C ALA A 121 -12.15 9.89 10.53
N PRO A 122 -12.61 8.98 9.67
CA PRO A 122 -12.98 9.30 8.29
C PRO A 122 -14.00 10.45 8.17
N GLU A 123 -14.90 10.58 9.15
CA GLU A 123 -15.93 11.60 9.22
C GLU A 123 -15.41 12.97 9.72
N ASP A 124 -14.20 13.02 10.29
CA ASP A 124 -13.60 14.27 10.77
C ASP A 124 -13.41 15.25 9.61
N PRO A 125 -13.81 16.53 9.75
CA PRO A 125 -13.60 17.55 8.72
C PRO A 125 -12.14 17.73 8.27
N ARG A 126 -11.17 17.30 9.08
CA ARG A 126 -9.74 17.34 8.79
C ARG A 126 -9.24 16.12 8.03
N SER A 127 -10.07 15.07 7.87
CA SER A 127 -9.68 13.90 7.08
C SER A 127 -9.38 14.30 5.63
N TYR A 128 -8.42 13.63 5.02
CA TYR A 128 -8.00 13.98 3.65
C TYR A 128 -9.14 13.82 2.62
N TYR A 129 -10.10 12.94 2.86
CA TYR A 129 -11.31 12.82 2.05
C TYR A 129 -12.18 14.06 2.15
N ASN A 130 -12.54 14.48 3.38
CA ASN A 130 -13.41 15.64 3.63
C ASN A 130 -12.75 16.95 3.21
N VAL A 131 -11.43 17.09 3.38
CA VAL A 131 -10.67 18.25 2.89
C VAL A 131 -10.70 18.30 1.37
N SER A 132 -10.51 17.17 0.68
CA SER A 132 -10.59 17.14 -0.78
C SER A 132 -11.99 17.48 -1.31
N ASP A 133 -13.05 16.99 -0.66
CA ASP A 133 -14.43 17.30 -1.00
C ASP A 133 -14.76 18.78 -0.79
N ARG A 134 -14.26 19.36 0.29
CA ARG A 134 -14.39 20.79 0.56
C ARG A 134 -13.69 21.62 -0.51
N LEU A 135 -12.43 21.33 -0.82
CA LEU A 135 -11.67 22.04 -1.84
C LEU A 135 -12.32 21.92 -3.22
N ALA A 136 -12.85 20.76 -3.57
CA ALA A 136 -13.58 20.57 -4.83
C ALA A 136 -14.85 21.42 -4.93
N ARG A 137 -15.49 21.77 -3.80
CA ARG A 137 -16.66 22.66 -3.77
C ARG A 137 -16.28 24.14 -3.72
N GLU A 138 -15.19 24.50 -3.02
CA GLU A 138 -14.80 25.90 -2.75
C GLU A 138 -13.98 26.51 -3.89
N LEU A 139 -13.16 25.72 -4.58
CA LEU A 139 -12.31 26.23 -5.66
C LEU A 139 -13.12 26.43 -6.96
N PRO A 140 -13.07 27.62 -7.56
CA PRO A 140 -13.79 27.89 -8.80
C PRO A 140 -13.34 26.98 -9.95
N GLY A 141 -14.29 26.34 -10.62
CA GLY A 141 -14.02 25.45 -11.74
C GLY A 141 -13.27 24.17 -11.35
N ALA A 142 -13.36 23.76 -10.09
CA ALA A 142 -12.74 22.52 -9.61
C ALA A 142 -13.51 21.29 -10.13
N PHE A 143 -12.75 20.26 -10.46
CA PHE A 143 -13.23 18.94 -10.85
C PHE A 143 -12.52 17.88 -9.99
N LYS A 144 -13.32 16.98 -9.41
CA LYS A 144 -12.82 15.82 -8.66
C LYS A 144 -12.93 14.57 -9.52
N PRO A 145 -11.82 13.94 -9.92
CA PRO A 145 -11.79 12.71 -10.72
C PRO A 145 -12.51 11.54 -10.09
N ASP A 146 -12.35 11.34 -8.78
CA ASP A 146 -12.93 10.25 -7.98
C ASP A 146 -12.66 8.86 -8.58
N GLN A 147 -11.42 8.42 -8.49
CA GLN A 147 -10.97 7.16 -9.09
C GLN A 147 -11.72 5.91 -8.61
N TYR A 148 -12.37 5.96 -7.44
CA TYR A 148 -13.07 4.82 -6.84
C TYR A 148 -14.47 4.60 -7.43
N SER A 149 -15.10 5.66 -7.94
CA SER A 149 -16.46 5.58 -8.47
C SER A 149 -16.60 6.03 -9.92
N ASN A 150 -15.54 6.61 -10.52
CA ASN A 150 -15.61 7.12 -11.87
C ASN A 150 -15.63 5.98 -12.91
N PRO A 151 -16.70 5.85 -13.72
CA PRO A 151 -16.82 4.79 -14.71
C PRO A 151 -15.74 4.84 -15.80
N ASN A 152 -15.10 6.00 -15.99
CA ASN A 152 -14.00 6.13 -16.93
C ASN A 152 -12.71 5.40 -16.49
N GLY A 153 -12.60 5.01 -15.21
CA GLY A 153 -11.53 4.11 -14.73
C GLY A 153 -11.56 2.75 -15.46
N PRO A 154 -12.61 1.94 -15.28
CA PRO A 154 -12.76 0.68 -16.01
C PRO A 154 -12.81 0.86 -17.54
N ILE A 155 -13.53 1.87 -18.03
CA ILE A 155 -13.63 2.14 -19.49
C ILE A 155 -12.26 2.36 -20.12
N SER A 156 -11.34 3.05 -19.43
CA SER A 156 -9.97 3.25 -19.90
C SER A 156 -9.27 1.94 -20.22
N HIS A 157 -9.37 0.95 -19.32
CA HIS A 157 -8.74 -0.36 -19.50
C HIS A 157 -9.50 -1.25 -20.50
N TYR A 158 -10.82 -1.10 -20.60
CA TYR A 158 -11.62 -1.75 -21.62
C TYR A 158 -11.27 -1.29 -23.02
N GLU A 159 -11.04 0.03 -23.21
CA GLU A 159 -10.72 0.62 -24.53
C GLU A 159 -9.22 0.50 -24.90
N SER A 160 -8.33 0.19 -23.95
CA SER A 160 -6.89 0.17 -24.21
C SER A 160 -6.20 -1.11 -23.75
N THR A 161 -6.08 -1.36 -22.45
CA THR A 161 -5.27 -2.48 -21.90
C THR A 161 -5.81 -3.85 -22.30
N GLY A 162 -7.12 -4.05 -22.30
CA GLY A 162 -7.76 -5.27 -22.75
C GLY A 162 -7.47 -5.59 -24.23
N PRO A 163 -7.75 -4.65 -25.17
CA PRO A 163 -7.38 -4.78 -26.58
C PRO A 163 -5.89 -5.03 -26.83
N GLU A 164 -5.00 -4.36 -26.09
CA GLU A 164 -3.57 -4.58 -26.21
C GLU A 164 -3.18 -6.02 -25.84
N ILE A 165 -3.66 -6.50 -24.67
CA ILE A 165 -3.39 -7.87 -24.21
C ILE A 165 -3.91 -8.89 -25.22
N TRP A 166 -5.14 -8.72 -25.71
CA TRP A 166 -5.73 -9.62 -26.71
C TRP A 166 -4.93 -9.67 -28.00
N ARG A 167 -4.56 -8.50 -28.53
CA ARG A 167 -3.73 -8.36 -29.72
C ARG A 167 -2.36 -9.01 -29.55
N ASP A 168 -1.69 -8.69 -28.44
CA ASP A 168 -0.30 -9.08 -28.20
C ASP A 168 -0.16 -10.57 -27.83
N THR A 169 -1.24 -11.22 -27.41
CA THR A 169 -1.33 -12.68 -27.25
C THR A 169 -1.94 -13.40 -28.46
N GLU A 170 -2.26 -12.65 -29.55
CA GLU A 170 -2.95 -13.19 -30.73
C GLU A 170 -4.26 -13.92 -30.37
N GLY A 171 -4.93 -13.46 -29.30
CA GLY A 171 -6.15 -14.09 -28.78
C GLY A 171 -5.91 -15.39 -28.00
N GLY A 172 -4.67 -15.78 -27.78
CA GLY A 172 -4.32 -17.04 -27.08
C GLY A 172 -4.35 -16.97 -25.55
N ILE A 173 -4.66 -15.81 -24.95
CA ILE A 173 -4.74 -15.67 -23.49
C ILE A 173 -5.82 -16.57 -22.90
N THR A 174 -5.46 -17.34 -21.86
CA THR A 174 -6.37 -18.20 -21.08
C THR A 174 -6.63 -17.67 -19.67
N HIS A 175 -5.66 -16.96 -19.08
CA HIS A 175 -5.73 -16.43 -17.71
C HIS A 175 -5.22 -15.00 -17.63
N PHE A 176 -5.97 -14.14 -16.97
CA PHE A 176 -5.56 -12.77 -16.65
C PHE A 176 -5.50 -12.56 -15.15
N VAL A 177 -4.39 -11.98 -14.67
CA VAL A 177 -4.17 -11.69 -13.25
C VAL A 177 -3.87 -10.21 -13.06
N ALA A 178 -4.54 -9.57 -12.11
CA ALA A 178 -4.24 -8.20 -11.72
C ALA A 178 -4.47 -7.99 -10.22
N GLY A 179 -3.65 -7.16 -9.59
CA GLY A 179 -3.91 -6.65 -8.24
C GLY A 179 -5.19 -5.83 -8.20
N VAL A 180 -6.02 -6.05 -7.20
CA VAL A 180 -7.30 -5.35 -7.03
C VAL A 180 -7.13 -4.22 -6.01
N GLY A 181 -7.16 -2.97 -6.47
CA GLY A 181 -7.31 -1.78 -5.65
C GLY A 181 -8.68 -1.14 -5.96
N THR A 182 -8.73 -0.01 -6.66
CA THR A 182 -10.01 0.61 -7.08
C THR A 182 -10.90 -0.30 -7.96
N GLY A 183 -10.36 -1.40 -8.45
CA GLY A 183 -11.08 -2.36 -9.30
C GLY A 183 -11.14 -1.98 -10.78
N GLY A 184 -10.78 -0.75 -11.15
CA GLY A 184 -10.91 -0.26 -12.53
C GLY A 184 -10.13 -1.07 -13.56
N THR A 185 -8.89 -1.45 -13.23
CA THR A 185 -8.03 -2.23 -14.12
C THR A 185 -8.61 -3.61 -14.42
N ILE A 186 -8.90 -4.37 -13.35
CA ILE A 186 -9.39 -5.75 -13.52
C ILE A 186 -10.75 -5.78 -14.18
N SER A 187 -11.68 -4.90 -13.78
CA SER A 187 -13.03 -4.84 -14.36
C SER A 187 -13.03 -4.47 -15.84
N GLY A 188 -12.22 -3.46 -16.21
CA GLY A 188 -12.14 -3.03 -17.61
C GLY A 188 -11.52 -4.09 -18.53
N VAL A 189 -10.38 -4.67 -18.11
CA VAL A 189 -9.71 -5.75 -18.87
C VAL A 189 -10.59 -6.99 -18.94
N ALA A 190 -11.14 -7.42 -17.79
CA ALA A 190 -12.01 -8.60 -17.71
C ALA A 190 -13.20 -8.50 -18.65
N LYS A 191 -13.89 -7.35 -18.65
CA LYS A 191 -15.03 -7.13 -19.54
C LYS A 191 -14.63 -7.33 -21.00
N TYR A 192 -13.55 -6.69 -21.44
CA TYR A 192 -13.08 -6.82 -22.81
C TYR A 192 -12.71 -8.27 -23.16
N LEU A 193 -11.88 -8.92 -22.32
CA LEU A 193 -11.40 -10.27 -22.58
C LEU A 193 -12.54 -11.28 -22.62
N LYS A 194 -13.52 -11.20 -21.69
CA LYS A 194 -14.68 -12.09 -21.67
C LYS A 194 -15.65 -11.86 -22.84
N GLU A 195 -15.72 -10.65 -23.38
CA GLU A 195 -16.45 -10.38 -24.64
C GLU A 195 -15.77 -11.02 -25.86
N GLN A 196 -14.43 -11.11 -25.86
CA GLN A 196 -13.70 -11.79 -26.94
C GLN A 196 -13.75 -13.32 -26.77
N ASN A 197 -13.52 -13.81 -25.55
CA ASN A 197 -13.56 -15.24 -25.21
C ASN A 197 -14.06 -15.40 -23.77
N PRO A 198 -15.32 -15.85 -23.57
CA PRO A 198 -15.89 -16.07 -22.23
C PRO A 198 -15.12 -17.11 -21.39
N GLY A 199 -14.29 -17.95 -22.01
CA GLY A 199 -13.46 -18.94 -21.33
C GLY A 199 -12.22 -18.38 -20.64
N VAL A 200 -11.85 -17.12 -20.88
CA VAL A 200 -10.71 -16.50 -20.17
C VAL A 200 -11.00 -16.39 -18.69
N ARG A 201 -10.13 -16.95 -17.85
CA ARG A 201 -10.21 -16.90 -16.40
C ARG A 201 -9.62 -15.58 -15.88
N ILE A 202 -10.38 -14.90 -15.04
CA ILE A 202 -9.99 -13.61 -14.44
C ILE A 202 -9.70 -13.81 -12.96
N ILE A 203 -8.47 -13.52 -12.56
CA ILE A 203 -7.98 -13.74 -11.19
C ILE A 203 -7.59 -12.38 -10.59
N GLY A 204 -8.23 -12.03 -9.49
CA GLY A 204 -7.87 -10.89 -8.67
C GLY A 204 -6.81 -11.29 -7.64
N ALA A 205 -5.70 -10.55 -7.61
CA ALA A 205 -4.70 -10.66 -6.56
C ALA A 205 -5.00 -9.64 -5.46
N ASP A 206 -5.08 -10.10 -4.20
CA ASP A 206 -5.50 -9.28 -3.07
C ASP A 206 -4.55 -9.46 -1.89
N PRO A 207 -4.19 -8.41 -1.14
CA PRO A 207 -3.43 -8.58 0.09
C PRO A 207 -4.29 -9.21 1.19
N GLU A 208 -3.68 -10.05 2.02
CA GLU A 208 -4.33 -10.56 3.22
C GLU A 208 -4.84 -9.39 4.09
N GLY A 209 -6.07 -9.46 4.55
CA GLY A 209 -6.73 -8.42 5.34
C GLY A 209 -7.68 -7.52 4.55
N SER A 210 -7.55 -7.41 3.23
CA SER A 210 -8.45 -6.66 2.36
C SER A 210 -9.83 -7.31 2.25
N VAL A 211 -10.84 -6.51 1.89
CA VAL A 211 -12.23 -6.99 1.80
C VAL A 211 -12.49 -7.95 0.63
N TYR A 212 -11.69 -7.89 -0.45
CA TYR A 212 -11.93 -8.70 -1.65
C TYR A 212 -11.72 -10.20 -1.41
N SER A 213 -10.75 -10.57 -0.58
CA SER A 213 -10.47 -11.95 -0.20
C SER A 213 -11.21 -12.41 1.07
N GLY A 214 -12.18 -11.62 1.53
CA GLY A 214 -12.99 -11.93 2.71
C GLY A 214 -12.41 -11.42 4.03
N GLY A 215 -11.40 -10.56 3.99
CA GLY A 215 -10.89 -9.84 5.16
C GLY A 215 -11.85 -8.74 5.64
N THR A 216 -11.51 -8.15 6.77
CA THR A 216 -12.32 -7.11 7.43
C THR A 216 -11.79 -5.69 7.20
N GLY A 217 -10.91 -5.49 6.21
CA GLY A 217 -10.24 -4.21 5.96
C GLY A 217 -9.07 -3.96 6.90
N GLN A 218 -8.39 -5.02 7.36
CA GLN A 218 -7.18 -4.88 8.18
C GLN A 218 -6.04 -4.28 7.35
N PRO A 219 -5.21 -3.40 7.94
CA PRO A 219 -4.05 -2.82 7.27
C PRO A 219 -3.01 -3.88 6.85
N TYR A 220 -2.33 -3.60 5.75
CA TYR A 220 -1.20 -4.35 5.19
C TYR A 220 -0.12 -3.35 4.73
N LEU A 221 1.07 -3.84 4.36
CA LEU A 221 2.21 -2.99 3.99
C LEU A 221 2.36 -2.80 2.48
N VAL A 222 1.81 -3.71 1.67
CA VAL A 222 1.77 -3.55 0.21
C VAL A 222 0.92 -2.34 -0.16
N GLU A 223 1.44 -1.49 -1.04
CA GLU A 223 0.77 -0.25 -1.44
C GLU A 223 0.08 -0.39 -2.80
N GLY A 224 -1.05 0.30 -2.97
CA GLY A 224 -1.73 0.47 -4.26
C GLY A 224 -2.66 -0.67 -4.67
N VAL A 225 -2.92 -1.61 -3.78
CA VAL A 225 -3.85 -2.74 -3.91
C VAL A 225 -4.57 -2.99 -2.59
N GLY A 226 -5.67 -3.72 -2.65
CA GLY A 226 -6.53 -3.98 -1.50
C GLY A 226 -7.33 -2.76 -1.08
N GLU A 227 -8.44 -2.97 -0.40
CA GLU A 227 -9.32 -1.91 0.13
C GLU A 227 -9.98 -2.39 1.42
N ASP A 228 -10.52 -1.43 2.19
CA ASP A 228 -11.35 -1.64 3.37
C ASP A 228 -12.85 -1.46 3.08
N PHE A 229 -13.20 -1.15 1.84
CA PHE A 229 -14.56 -1.02 1.31
C PHE A 229 -14.64 -1.54 -0.12
N TRP A 230 -15.86 -1.63 -0.69
CA TRP A 230 -16.10 -2.08 -2.06
C TRP A 230 -16.27 -0.87 -2.99
N PRO A 231 -15.27 -0.53 -3.84
CA PRO A 231 -15.39 0.56 -4.82
C PRO A 231 -16.43 0.23 -5.90
N THR A 232 -17.17 1.23 -6.36
CA THR A 232 -18.15 1.02 -7.43
C THR A 232 -17.53 0.82 -8.82
N ALA A 233 -16.24 1.13 -8.96
CA ALA A 233 -15.47 0.83 -10.17
C ALA A 233 -15.10 -0.66 -10.30
N TYR A 234 -15.28 -1.46 -9.23
CA TYR A 234 -15.05 -2.90 -9.23
C TYR A 234 -16.31 -3.67 -9.57
N ASP A 235 -16.24 -4.50 -10.60
CA ASP A 235 -17.31 -5.42 -10.99
C ASP A 235 -16.95 -6.88 -10.63
N ALA A 236 -17.41 -7.32 -9.46
CA ALA A 236 -17.17 -8.67 -8.97
C ALA A 236 -17.73 -9.78 -9.87
N SER A 237 -18.73 -9.49 -10.71
CA SER A 237 -19.33 -10.48 -11.59
C SER A 237 -18.42 -10.93 -12.73
N LEU A 238 -17.38 -10.15 -13.02
CA LEU A 238 -16.39 -10.42 -14.07
C LEU A 238 -15.18 -11.22 -13.56
N VAL A 239 -15.00 -11.32 -12.24
CA VAL A 239 -13.83 -11.97 -11.61
C VAL A 239 -14.19 -13.38 -11.20
N ASP A 240 -13.43 -14.36 -11.69
CA ASP A 240 -13.70 -15.77 -11.44
C ASP A 240 -13.13 -16.25 -10.10
N GLU A 241 -12.05 -15.62 -9.64
CA GLU A 241 -11.34 -16.02 -8.42
C GLU A 241 -10.59 -14.83 -7.80
N ILE A 242 -10.53 -14.78 -6.46
CA ILE A 242 -9.65 -13.88 -5.71
C ILE A 242 -8.65 -14.72 -4.94
N ILE A 243 -7.36 -14.43 -5.12
CA ILE A 243 -6.26 -15.11 -4.43
C ILE A 243 -5.55 -14.14 -3.51
N ALA A 244 -5.60 -14.43 -2.22
CA ALA A 244 -4.86 -13.66 -1.22
C ALA A 244 -3.38 -14.02 -1.20
N SER A 245 -2.54 -13.00 -1.00
CA SER A 245 -1.11 -13.17 -0.73
C SER A 245 -0.67 -12.25 0.40
N SER A 246 0.25 -12.76 1.23
CA SER A 246 0.79 -11.99 2.34
C SER A 246 1.77 -10.90 1.87
N ASP A 247 2.07 -9.94 2.75
CA ASP A 247 3.13 -8.95 2.53
C ASP A 247 4.48 -9.64 2.28
N ALA A 248 4.78 -10.71 3.01
CA ALA A 248 6.03 -11.48 2.89
C ALA A 248 6.18 -12.07 1.47
N GLU A 249 5.17 -12.78 0.97
CA GLU A 249 5.15 -13.33 -0.39
C GLU A 249 5.27 -12.21 -1.43
N SER A 250 4.53 -11.12 -1.23
CA SER A 250 4.53 -9.97 -2.14
C SER A 250 5.90 -9.32 -2.25
N PHE A 251 6.58 -9.11 -1.12
CA PHE A 251 7.91 -8.48 -1.09
C PHE A 251 9.00 -9.43 -1.57
N GLU A 252 8.89 -10.72 -1.30
CA GLU A 252 9.80 -11.73 -1.85
C GLU A 252 9.76 -11.67 -3.38
N PHE A 253 8.58 -11.80 -4.00
CA PHE A 253 8.46 -11.76 -5.46
C PHE A 253 8.81 -10.40 -6.07
N THR A 254 8.55 -9.29 -5.38
CA THR A 254 9.00 -7.96 -5.82
C THR A 254 10.52 -7.92 -5.97
N ARG A 255 11.26 -8.45 -4.99
CA ARG A 255 12.73 -8.50 -4.99
C ARG A 255 13.26 -9.51 -6.00
N ARG A 256 12.62 -10.68 -6.14
CA ARG A 256 12.96 -11.71 -7.12
C ARG A 256 12.79 -11.21 -8.55
N LEU A 257 11.69 -10.52 -8.87
CA LEU A 257 11.48 -9.91 -10.19
C LEU A 257 12.64 -8.98 -10.57
N ALA A 258 13.12 -8.16 -9.66
CA ALA A 258 14.25 -7.28 -9.92
C ALA A 258 15.56 -8.05 -10.14
N ARG A 259 15.83 -9.09 -9.33
CA ARG A 259 17.11 -9.83 -9.34
C ARG A 259 17.17 -10.91 -10.41
N GLU A 260 16.05 -11.57 -10.69
CA GLU A 260 16.00 -12.76 -11.55
C GLU A 260 15.45 -12.45 -12.95
N GLU A 261 14.54 -11.44 -13.09
CA GLU A 261 13.95 -11.06 -14.39
C GLU A 261 14.40 -9.68 -14.89
N GLY A 262 15.13 -8.91 -14.06
CA GLY A 262 15.52 -7.53 -14.39
C GLY A 262 14.35 -6.53 -14.36
N LEU A 263 13.21 -6.89 -13.76
CA LEU A 263 12.02 -6.08 -13.68
C LEU A 263 11.95 -5.38 -12.32
N LEU A 264 12.34 -4.10 -12.24
CA LEU A 264 12.26 -3.28 -11.03
C LEU A 264 10.85 -2.71 -10.92
N VAL A 265 10.01 -3.32 -10.08
CA VAL A 265 8.56 -3.07 -9.96
C VAL A 265 8.16 -2.76 -8.52
N GLY A 266 6.93 -2.23 -8.30
CA GLY A 266 6.36 -2.00 -6.98
C GLY A 266 5.86 -3.27 -6.29
N GLY A 267 5.53 -3.17 -4.99
CA GLY A 267 5.06 -4.29 -4.16
C GLY A 267 3.77 -4.94 -4.66
N SER A 268 2.87 -4.16 -5.25
CA SER A 268 1.64 -4.67 -5.87
C SER A 268 1.90 -5.59 -7.08
N SER A 269 3.02 -5.39 -7.78
CA SER A 269 3.46 -6.31 -8.84
C SER A 269 3.92 -7.65 -8.25
N GLY A 270 4.67 -7.62 -7.14
CA GLY A 270 5.05 -8.84 -6.42
C GLY A 270 3.84 -9.62 -5.91
N LEU A 271 2.84 -8.92 -5.38
CA LEU A 271 1.55 -9.51 -4.98
C LEU A 271 0.85 -10.19 -6.18
N ALA A 272 0.78 -9.49 -7.31
CA ALA A 272 0.14 -10.06 -8.52
C ALA A 272 0.88 -11.31 -9.01
N ILE A 273 2.22 -11.32 -8.96
CA ILE A 273 3.02 -12.50 -9.29
C ILE A 273 2.81 -13.61 -8.27
N ALA A 274 2.86 -13.35 -6.96
CA ALA A 274 2.65 -14.36 -5.93
C ALA A 274 1.30 -15.06 -6.10
N SER A 275 0.22 -14.29 -6.27
CA SER A 275 -1.13 -14.81 -6.51
C SER A 275 -1.24 -15.54 -7.86
N GLY A 276 -0.68 -14.95 -8.93
CA GLY A 276 -0.70 -15.55 -10.27
C GLY A 276 0.04 -16.89 -10.32
N LEU A 277 1.19 -17.01 -9.67
CA LEU A 277 1.94 -18.27 -9.62
C LEU A 277 1.26 -19.34 -8.75
N LYS A 278 0.49 -18.96 -7.74
CA LYS A 278 -0.38 -19.91 -7.01
C LYS A 278 -1.41 -20.54 -7.97
N ALA A 279 -2.05 -19.72 -8.80
CA ALA A 279 -3.02 -20.19 -9.80
C ALA A 279 -2.35 -20.97 -10.96
N ALA A 280 -1.10 -20.63 -11.31
CA ALA A 280 -0.42 -21.23 -12.43
C ALA A 280 0.09 -22.66 -12.18
N ARG A 281 0.09 -23.14 -10.94
CA ARG A 281 0.65 -24.46 -10.56
C ARG A 281 0.02 -25.62 -11.30
N ASP A 282 -1.28 -25.54 -11.56
CA ASP A 282 -2.07 -26.59 -12.17
C ASP A 282 -2.33 -26.37 -13.68
N LEU A 283 -1.73 -25.32 -14.26
CA LEU A 283 -1.89 -24.97 -15.67
C LEU A 283 -0.99 -25.84 -16.57
N GLY A 284 -1.51 -26.16 -17.75
CA GLY A 284 -0.79 -26.94 -18.75
C GLY A 284 0.04 -26.08 -19.73
N PRO A 285 0.77 -26.76 -20.64
CA PRO A 285 1.67 -26.06 -21.58
C PRO A 285 0.94 -25.22 -22.65
N ASP A 286 -0.34 -25.48 -22.86
CA ASP A 286 -1.19 -24.73 -23.80
C ASP A 286 -1.81 -23.47 -23.18
N ASP A 287 -1.66 -23.30 -21.85
CA ASP A 287 -2.20 -22.13 -21.15
C ASP A 287 -1.28 -20.92 -21.27
N VAL A 288 -1.89 -19.76 -21.44
CA VAL A 288 -1.22 -18.47 -21.50
C VAL A 288 -1.79 -17.57 -20.41
N MET A 289 -0.97 -17.26 -19.42
CA MET A 289 -1.31 -16.35 -18.33
C MET A 289 -0.66 -14.99 -18.54
N VAL A 290 -1.44 -13.92 -18.45
CA VAL A 290 -0.92 -12.55 -18.43
C VAL A 290 -1.13 -11.95 -17.03
N ILE A 291 -0.04 -11.50 -16.40
CA ILE A 291 -0.04 -10.84 -15.09
C ILE A 291 0.30 -9.37 -15.29
N LEU A 292 -0.56 -8.47 -14.84
CA LEU A 292 -0.35 -7.03 -14.97
C LEU A 292 0.53 -6.51 -13.83
N LEU A 293 1.64 -5.86 -14.18
CA LEU A 293 2.58 -5.20 -13.26
C LEU A 293 2.33 -3.68 -13.31
N PRO A 294 1.61 -3.11 -12.30
CA PRO A 294 0.98 -1.81 -12.44
C PRO A 294 1.93 -0.62 -12.38
N ASP A 295 3.08 -0.73 -11.67
CA ASP A 295 4.02 0.38 -11.52
C ASP A 295 5.48 -0.05 -11.33
N GLY A 296 6.39 0.94 -11.43
CA GLY A 296 7.83 0.74 -11.27
C GLY A 296 8.31 0.83 -9.82
N GLY A 297 9.44 0.16 -9.53
CA GLY A 297 10.01 0.02 -8.20
C GLY A 297 10.79 1.24 -7.67
N ARG A 298 11.07 2.25 -8.51
CA ARG A 298 11.89 3.40 -8.09
C ARG A 298 11.33 4.18 -6.90
N GLY A 299 10.01 4.22 -6.74
CA GLY A 299 9.35 4.84 -5.60
C GLY A 299 9.41 4.02 -4.30
N TYR A 300 10.02 2.85 -4.30
CA TYR A 300 10.03 1.89 -3.18
C TYR A 300 11.44 1.47 -2.74
N LEU A 301 12.49 2.18 -3.22
CA LEU A 301 13.89 1.85 -2.90
C LEU A 301 14.19 1.95 -1.40
N GLY A 302 13.55 2.87 -0.68
CA GLY A 302 13.67 3.01 0.77
C GLY A 302 12.77 2.06 1.58
N LYS A 303 12.02 1.17 0.92
CA LYS A 303 11.10 0.20 1.54
C LYS A 303 11.47 -1.23 1.14
N VAL A 304 10.66 -1.90 0.31
CA VAL A 304 10.84 -3.31 -0.08
C VAL A 304 12.24 -3.63 -0.65
N PHE A 305 12.96 -2.67 -1.22
CA PHE A 305 14.32 -2.85 -1.73
C PHE A 305 15.43 -2.49 -0.72
N SER A 306 15.08 -1.95 0.45
CA SER A 306 16.00 -1.66 1.56
C SER A 306 16.07 -2.84 2.51
N ASP A 307 17.23 -3.48 2.65
CA ASP A 307 17.42 -4.57 3.60
C ASP A 307 17.15 -4.09 5.04
N THR A 308 17.60 -2.88 5.40
CA THR A 308 17.32 -2.28 6.71
C THR A 308 15.82 -2.13 6.98
N TRP A 309 15.03 -1.76 5.96
CA TRP A 309 13.58 -1.66 6.11
C TRP A 309 12.95 -3.05 6.25
N MET A 310 13.36 -4.02 5.43
CA MET A 310 12.87 -5.40 5.47
C MET A 310 13.17 -6.05 6.84
N ASP A 311 14.40 -5.90 7.31
CA ASP A 311 14.83 -6.45 8.62
C ASP A 311 14.03 -5.84 9.77
N ARG A 312 13.86 -4.50 9.76
CA ARG A 312 13.09 -3.76 10.78
C ARG A 312 11.63 -4.22 10.85
N HIS A 313 11.05 -4.57 9.71
CA HIS A 313 9.66 -5.05 9.63
C HIS A 313 9.54 -6.57 9.80
N GLY A 314 10.63 -7.26 10.15
CA GLY A 314 10.62 -8.71 10.42
C GLY A 314 10.54 -9.59 9.18
N PHE A 315 10.95 -9.08 8.01
CA PHE A 315 11.09 -9.87 6.78
C PHE A 315 12.50 -10.37 6.53
N GLY A 316 13.48 -9.96 7.35
CA GLY A 316 14.86 -10.43 7.28
C GLY A 316 15.02 -11.84 7.82
N ALA A 317 16.01 -12.56 7.32
CA ALA A 317 16.42 -13.84 7.87
C ALA A 317 17.38 -13.64 9.06
N ALA A 318 17.34 -14.54 10.05
CA ALA A 318 18.30 -14.54 11.15
C ALA A 318 19.73 -14.78 10.62
N GLY A 319 20.64 -13.89 11.03
CA GLY A 319 22.08 -14.07 10.80
C GLY A 319 22.72 -15.06 11.78
N SER A 320 24.05 -15.10 11.81
CA SER A 320 24.82 -15.92 12.75
C SER A 320 24.99 -15.29 14.15
N GLU A 321 24.59 -14.04 14.33
CA GLU A 321 24.72 -13.29 15.58
C GLU A 321 23.49 -13.51 16.47
N ARG A 322 23.61 -13.23 17.78
CA ARG A 322 22.47 -13.24 18.71
C ARG A 322 21.45 -12.20 18.27
N THR A 323 20.19 -12.61 18.23
CA THR A 323 19.07 -11.81 17.75
C THR A 323 18.10 -11.43 18.86
N VAL A 324 17.12 -10.60 18.54
CA VAL A 324 16.00 -10.26 19.43
C VAL A 324 15.23 -11.53 19.85
N ALA A 325 15.09 -12.51 18.95
CA ALA A 325 14.45 -13.78 19.26
C ALA A 325 15.18 -14.55 20.38
N ASP A 326 16.51 -14.49 20.44
CA ASP A 326 17.30 -15.15 21.48
C ASP A 326 17.12 -14.49 22.87
N VAL A 327 16.67 -13.23 22.90
CA VAL A 327 16.36 -12.51 24.15
C VAL A 327 14.94 -12.80 24.62
N LEU A 328 13.99 -12.83 23.71
CA LEU A 328 12.57 -12.97 24.04
C LEU A 328 12.11 -14.42 24.17
N GLY A 329 12.82 -15.36 23.51
CA GLY A 329 12.35 -16.73 23.37
C GLY A 329 11.09 -16.82 22.50
N PRO A 330 10.26 -17.86 22.69
CA PRO A 330 9.00 -17.98 21.99
C PRO A 330 8.09 -16.78 22.27
N VAL A 331 7.59 -16.13 21.22
CA VAL A 331 6.69 -14.98 21.32
C VAL A 331 5.24 -15.41 21.07
N ASP A 332 4.30 -14.76 21.75
CA ASP A 332 2.87 -14.91 21.55
C ASP A 332 2.27 -13.53 21.25
N ALA A 333 1.93 -13.29 19.99
CA ALA A 333 1.36 -12.01 19.57
C ALA A 333 0.04 -11.67 20.31
N ALA A 334 -0.72 -12.68 20.76
CA ALA A 334 -1.94 -12.46 21.54
C ALA A 334 -1.65 -11.90 22.95
N ALA A 335 -0.44 -12.13 23.47
CA ALA A 335 0.00 -11.66 24.78
C ALA A 335 0.75 -10.33 24.76
N LEU A 336 0.78 -9.62 23.60
CA LEU A 336 1.46 -8.33 23.46
C LEU A 336 0.93 -7.31 24.50
N PRO A 337 1.77 -6.78 25.43
CA PRO A 337 1.35 -5.76 26.38
C PRO A 337 0.96 -4.46 25.67
N HIS A 338 -0.21 -3.93 25.97
CA HIS A 338 -0.75 -2.73 25.32
C HIS A 338 -1.81 -2.04 26.17
N VAL A 339 -2.23 -0.86 25.75
CA VAL A 339 -3.44 -0.15 26.19
C VAL A 339 -4.31 0.20 24.99
N ARG A 340 -5.52 0.68 25.24
CA ARG A 340 -6.49 1.07 24.23
C ARG A 340 -6.65 2.58 24.14
N PRO A 341 -7.07 3.15 22.98
CA PRO A 341 -7.63 4.49 22.95
C PRO A 341 -8.78 4.61 23.95
N GLY A 342 -8.85 5.74 24.67
CA GLY A 342 -9.84 5.95 25.75
C GLY A 342 -9.50 5.28 27.08
N SER A 343 -8.43 4.50 27.20
CA SER A 343 -7.95 4.02 28.50
C SER A 343 -7.62 5.20 29.41
N THR A 344 -7.89 5.07 30.70
CA THR A 344 -7.55 6.11 31.68
C THR A 344 -6.05 6.13 31.99
N VAL A 345 -5.57 7.27 32.49
CA VAL A 345 -4.19 7.41 32.99
C VAL A 345 -3.87 6.35 34.05
N ALA A 346 -4.80 6.03 34.95
CA ALA A 346 -4.62 5.01 35.97
C ALA A 346 -4.45 3.59 35.37
N GLU A 347 -5.25 3.26 34.36
CA GLU A 347 -5.15 1.98 33.64
C GLU A 347 -3.82 1.87 32.89
N ALA A 348 -3.39 2.95 32.22
CA ALA A 348 -2.11 2.98 31.52
C ALA A 348 -0.92 2.79 32.48
N VAL A 349 -0.93 3.46 33.64
CA VAL A 349 0.10 3.27 34.69
C VAL A 349 0.11 1.83 35.21
N ALA A 350 -1.05 1.22 35.42
CA ALA A 350 -1.17 -0.17 35.87
C ALA A 350 -0.60 -1.13 34.81
N ALA A 351 -0.91 -0.91 33.52
CA ALA A 351 -0.41 -1.72 32.41
C ALA A 351 1.12 -1.61 32.25
N LEU A 352 1.70 -0.40 32.32
CA LEU A 352 3.14 -0.16 32.29
C LEU A 352 3.87 -0.94 33.39
N ARG A 353 3.36 -0.89 34.63
CA ARG A 353 3.91 -1.65 35.77
C ARG A 353 3.81 -3.15 35.56
N ALA A 354 2.67 -3.64 35.07
CA ALA A 354 2.48 -5.08 34.82
C ALA A 354 3.42 -5.62 33.74
N ALA A 355 3.73 -4.81 32.75
CA ALA A 355 4.63 -5.15 31.66
C ALA A 355 6.14 -4.94 31.99
N ASP A 356 6.49 -4.38 33.14
CA ASP A 356 7.86 -3.94 33.48
C ASP A 356 8.45 -3.09 32.33
N ALA A 357 7.67 -2.11 31.86
CA ALA A 357 8.00 -1.31 30.68
C ALA A 357 7.82 0.18 30.93
N SER A 358 8.69 1.01 30.36
CA SER A 358 8.60 2.48 30.39
C SER A 358 7.69 3.06 29.34
N ALA A 359 7.27 2.26 28.36
CA ALA A 359 6.36 2.65 27.30
C ALA A 359 5.57 1.45 26.79
N LEU A 360 4.31 1.68 26.38
CA LEU A 360 3.44 0.67 25.78
C LEU A 360 2.82 1.17 24.48
N PRO A 361 2.62 0.29 23.50
CA PRO A 361 1.83 0.61 22.31
C PRO A 361 0.35 0.79 22.69
N VAL A 362 -0.30 1.70 21.98
CA VAL A 362 -1.76 1.91 22.03
C VAL A 362 -2.38 1.25 20.81
N LEU A 363 -3.23 0.24 21.00
CA LEU A 363 -3.77 -0.59 19.94
C LEU A 363 -5.25 -0.28 19.69
N LYS A 364 -5.63 -0.13 18.42
CA LYS A 364 -7.02 0.12 17.97
C LYS A 364 -7.87 -1.16 17.92
N ALA A 365 -7.23 -2.32 17.81
CA ALA A 365 -7.90 -3.62 17.68
C ALA A 365 -7.39 -4.64 18.69
N ASP A 366 -8.08 -5.78 18.83
CA ASP A 366 -7.64 -6.89 19.69
C ASP A 366 -6.44 -7.60 19.09
N THR A 367 -5.53 -8.05 19.95
CA THR A 367 -4.36 -8.85 19.56
C THR A 367 -4.77 -10.24 19.07
N PRO A 368 -4.11 -10.77 18.04
CA PRO A 368 -2.96 -10.22 17.31
C PRO A 368 -3.36 -9.10 16.36
N VAL A 369 -2.52 -8.06 16.27
CA VAL A 369 -2.75 -6.87 15.44
C VAL A 369 -1.75 -6.78 14.28
N VAL A 370 -2.04 -5.92 13.32
CA VAL A 370 -1.10 -5.47 12.29
C VAL A 370 -0.56 -4.07 12.63
N LEU A 371 0.58 -3.68 12.06
CA LEU A 371 1.27 -2.44 12.43
C LEU A 371 0.38 -1.18 12.25
N GLY A 372 -0.49 -1.14 11.25
CA GLY A 372 -1.42 -0.02 11.02
C GLY A 372 -2.49 0.17 12.10
N GLU A 373 -2.68 -0.82 12.97
CA GLU A 373 -3.60 -0.74 14.12
C GLU A 373 -2.94 -0.20 15.39
N VAL A 374 -1.65 0.16 15.33
CA VAL A 374 -0.96 0.85 16.42
C VAL A 374 -1.25 2.34 16.30
N ALA A 375 -2.01 2.90 17.25
CA ALA A 375 -2.40 4.31 17.26
C ALA A 375 -1.24 5.25 17.64
N GLY A 376 -0.32 4.76 18.47
CA GLY A 376 0.78 5.53 19.01
C GLY A 376 1.38 4.84 20.24
N THR A 377 2.00 5.62 21.12
CA THR A 377 2.67 5.13 22.33
C THR A 377 2.27 5.97 23.52
N VAL A 378 2.03 5.34 24.67
CA VAL A 378 1.99 5.98 25.97
C VAL A 378 3.28 5.69 26.74
N THR A 379 3.88 6.71 27.35
CA THR A 379 5.13 6.56 28.12
C THR A 379 4.94 6.99 29.58
N GLU A 380 5.70 6.35 30.50
CA GLU A 380 5.74 6.78 31.92
C GLU A 380 6.05 8.27 32.04
N ARG A 381 6.97 8.78 31.22
CA ARG A 381 7.38 10.18 31.23
C ARG A 381 6.22 11.11 30.88
N ALA A 382 5.51 10.87 29.77
CA ALA A 382 4.38 11.71 29.35
C ALA A 382 3.27 11.74 30.39
N LEU A 383 2.96 10.57 31.00
CA LEU A 383 1.97 10.48 32.07
C LEU A 383 2.41 11.24 33.34
N ALA A 384 3.69 11.09 33.73
CA ALA A 384 4.22 11.78 34.90
C ALA A 384 4.23 13.31 34.74
N ASP A 385 4.70 13.77 33.56
CA ASP A 385 4.76 15.20 33.24
C ASP A 385 3.36 15.83 33.25
N ALA A 386 2.36 15.19 32.63
CA ALA A 386 0.97 15.66 32.59
C ALA A 386 0.29 15.66 33.97
N LEU A 387 0.51 14.62 34.80
CA LEU A 387 -0.01 14.54 36.18
C LEU A 387 0.63 15.60 37.07
N LEU A 388 1.95 15.84 36.95
CA LEU A 388 2.67 16.85 37.75
C LEU A 388 2.25 18.28 37.37
N ALA A 389 1.97 18.52 36.09
CA ALA A 389 1.48 19.80 35.59
C ALA A 389 0.01 20.07 36.01
N GLY A 390 -0.72 19.01 36.37
CA GLY A 390 -2.16 19.10 36.68
C GLY A 390 -3.02 19.16 35.41
N ASP A 391 -2.47 18.83 34.26
CA ASP A 391 -3.18 18.84 33.00
C ASP A 391 -4.17 17.67 32.88
N VAL A 392 -3.91 16.57 33.60
CA VAL A 392 -4.77 15.39 33.65
C VAL A 392 -4.88 14.84 35.08
N THR A 393 -5.96 14.10 35.33
CA THR A 393 -6.17 13.30 36.55
C THR A 393 -6.05 11.80 36.22
N PRO A 394 -5.93 10.93 37.25
CA PRO A 394 -5.90 9.48 37.00
C PRO A 394 -7.14 8.92 36.29
N ALA A 395 -8.26 9.63 36.28
CA ALA A 395 -9.50 9.20 35.63
C ALA A 395 -9.64 9.70 34.16
N ASP A 396 -8.77 10.60 33.71
CA ASP A 396 -8.85 11.17 32.39
C ASP A 396 -8.28 10.18 31.33
N PRO A 397 -8.76 10.26 30.08
CA PRO A 397 -8.26 9.42 29.00
C PRO A 397 -6.84 9.82 28.56
N ILE A 398 -6.09 8.84 28.01
CA ILE A 398 -4.71 9.06 27.54
C ILE A 398 -4.60 9.63 26.12
N ASP A 399 -5.72 9.83 25.42
CA ASP A 399 -5.73 10.08 23.97
C ASP A 399 -4.91 11.32 23.55
N ASP A 400 -4.91 12.36 24.35
CA ASP A 400 -4.13 13.59 24.12
C ASP A 400 -2.65 13.48 24.57
N LEU A 401 -2.26 12.36 25.19
CA LEU A 401 -0.91 12.09 25.69
C LEU A 401 -0.12 11.12 24.81
N LEU A 402 -0.68 10.70 23.67
CA LEU A 402 -0.05 9.75 22.78
C LEU A 402 1.12 10.38 22.04
N GLY A 403 2.27 9.70 22.08
CA GLY A 403 3.42 9.96 21.21
C GLY A 403 3.40 9.10 19.94
N ASP A 404 4.47 9.25 19.14
CA ASP A 404 4.69 8.44 17.95
C ASP A 404 4.74 6.94 18.27
N VAL A 405 4.58 6.09 17.26
CA VAL A 405 4.73 4.65 17.40
C VAL A 405 6.14 4.32 17.90
N LEU A 406 6.24 3.34 18.82
CA LEU A 406 7.52 2.86 19.32
C LEU A 406 8.50 2.56 18.20
N PRO A 407 9.82 2.71 18.43
CA PRO A 407 10.83 2.22 17.51
C PRO A 407 10.57 0.75 17.15
N LEU A 408 10.69 0.44 15.86
CA LEU A 408 10.45 -0.90 15.34
C LEU A 408 11.75 -1.69 15.29
N VAL A 409 11.69 -2.96 15.65
CA VAL A 409 12.79 -3.92 15.51
C VAL A 409 12.24 -5.26 15.06
N GLY A 410 12.88 -5.88 14.07
CA GLY A 410 12.51 -7.23 13.63
C GLY A 410 12.97 -8.30 14.61
N LEU A 411 12.19 -9.37 14.76
CA LEU A 411 12.51 -10.49 15.65
C LEU A 411 13.87 -11.14 15.32
N ALA A 412 14.26 -11.17 14.05
CA ALA A 412 15.53 -11.72 13.56
C ALA A 412 16.69 -10.71 13.58
N GLN A 413 16.50 -9.46 13.99
CA GLN A 413 17.56 -8.44 14.00
C GLN A 413 18.59 -8.68 15.13
N PRO A 414 19.87 -8.30 14.88
CA PRO A 414 20.95 -8.36 15.89
C PRO A 414 20.69 -7.46 17.10
N LEU A 415 21.29 -7.80 18.24
CA LEU A 415 21.07 -7.11 19.53
C LEU A 415 21.62 -5.67 19.57
N ASP A 416 22.62 -5.33 18.76
CA ASP A 416 23.15 -3.97 18.66
C ASP A 416 22.11 -3.03 18.05
N VAL A 417 21.41 -3.46 17.00
CA VAL A 417 20.28 -2.71 16.41
C VAL A 417 19.15 -2.55 17.43
N ALA A 418 18.83 -3.61 18.16
CA ALA A 418 17.82 -3.55 19.22
C ALA A 418 18.19 -2.57 20.34
N ARG A 419 19.47 -2.55 20.76
CA ARG A 419 19.99 -1.60 21.75
C ARG A 419 19.76 -0.15 21.30
N ASP A 420 20.05 0.15 20.04
CA ASP A 420 19.91 1.50 19.50
C ASP A 420 18.42 1.90 19.41
N ALA A 421 17.53 0.98 19.07
CA ALA A 421 16.08 1.20 19.09
C ALA A 421 15.53 1.50 20.49
N LEU A 422 16.17 1.01 21.56
CA LEU A 422 15.77 1.23 22.96
C LEU A 422 16.30 2.55 23.55
N ALA A 423 17.12 3.32 22.83
CA ALA A 423 17.87 4.44 23.40
C ALA A 423 16.98 5.51 24.03
N ASP A 424 15.92 5.94 23.36
CA ASP A 424 15.08 7.06 23.77
C ASP A 424 13.87 6.64 24.63
N THR A 425 13.15 5.60 24.21
CA THR A 425 11.87 5.20 24.83
C THR A 425 12.03 4.10 25.87
N GLY A 426 13.17 3.37 25.89
CA GLY A 426 13.40 2.21 26.74
C GLY A 426 12.59 0.96 26.36
N ALA A 427 11.76 1.06 25.34
CA ALA A 427 10.99 -0.04 24.77
C ALA A 427 10.96 0.06 23.23
N ALA A 428 10.83 -1.07 22.55
CA ALA A 428 10.68 -1.18 21.11
C ALA A 428 9.62 -2.23 20.76
N LEU A 429 8.87 -1.97 19.70
CA LEU A 429 7.86 -2.90 19.19
C LEU A 429 8.54 -3.92 18.29
N VAL A 430 8.44 -5.20 18.63
CA VAL A 430 9.05 -6.29 17.88
C VAL A 430 8.11 -6.78 16.79
N LEU A 431 8.62 -6.87 15.58
CA LEU A 431 7.86 -7.28 14.41
C LEU A 431 8.34 -8.63 13.87
N GLU A 432 7.40 -9.43 13.41
CA GLU A 432 7.61 -10.61 12.57
C GLU A 432 6.67 -10.51 11.37
N GLN A 433 7.23 -10.58 10.16
CA GLN A 433 6.50 -10.43 8.91
C GLN A 433 5.53 -9.23 8.89
N GLY A 434 5.98 -8.08 9.40
CA GLY A 434 5.22 -6.84 9.45
C GLY A 434 4.18 -6.73 10.58
N LYS A 435 4.01 -7.78 11.40
CA LYS A 435 3.03 -7.83 12.48
C LYS A 435 3.70 -7.65 13.84
N PRO A 436 3.16 -6.81 14.74
CA PRO A 436 3.62 -6.71 16.12
C PRO A 436 3.44 -8.03 16.88
N VAL A 437 4.53 -8.60 17.40
CA VAL A 437 4.51 -9.89 18.10
C VAL A 437 4.95 -9.82 19.55
N ALA A 438 5.73 -8.80 19.92
CA ALA A 438 6.24 -8.65 21.29
C ALA A 438 6.66 -7.19 21.58
N LEU A 439 6.89 -6.91 22.86
CA LEU A 439 7.53 -5.69 23.34
C LEU A 439 8.93 -6.06 23.85
N LEU A 440 9.96 -5.45 23.27
CA LEU A 440 11.33 -5.54 23.81
C LEU A 440 11.55 -4.37 24.77
N THR A 441 11.92 -4.65 26.02
CA THR A 441 12.27 -3.63 27.00
C THR A 441 13.78 -3.63 27.27
N ARG A 442 14.29 -2.48 27.74
CA ARG A 442 15.70 -2.38 28.18
C ARG A 442 16.00 -3.38 29.28
N GLY A 443 15.06 -3.63 30.21
CA GLY A 443 15.21 -4.61 31.28
C GLY A 443 15.36 -6.04 30.74
N ALA A 444 14.56 -6.42 29.74
CA ALA A 444 14.67 -7.74 29.10
C ALA A 444 16.04 -7.93 28.42
N LEU A 445 16.50 -6.90 27.66
CA LEU A 445 17.81 -6.93 27.00
C LEU A 445 18.96 -7.09 28.01
N VAL A 446 18.94 -6.31 29.10
CA VAL A 446 19.97 -6.37 30.14
C VAL A 446 19.99 -7.75 30.81
N ARG A 447 18.84 -8.32 31.16
CA ARG A 447 18.73 -9.67 31.76
C ARG A 447 19.34 -10.73 30.83
N ALA A 448 19.04 -10.68 29.54
CA ALA A 448 19.54 -11.63 28.55
C ALA A 448 21.05 -11.48 28.26
N LEU A 449 21.62 -10.29 28.41
CA LEU A 449 23.05 -10.07 28.24
C LEU A 449 23.86 -10.45 29.51
N ALA A 450 23.20 -10.51 30.68
CA ALA A 450 23.82 -10.85 31.95
C ALA A 450 23.75 -12.38 32.28
N SER A 451 22.94 -13.12 31.52
CA SER A 451 22.82 -14.58 31.59
C SER A 451 23.77 -15.27 30.61
#